data_44e43406ef790b52b59a3f2ff505cb66
#
_entry.id   44e43406ef790b52b59a3f2ff505cb66
#
_cell.length_a   1.000
_cell.length_b   1.000
_cell.length_c   1.000
_cell.angle_alpha   90.00
_cell.angle_beta   90.00
_cell.angle_gamma   90.00
#
_symmetry.space_group_name_H-M   'P 1'
#
loop_
_entity.id
_entity.type
_entity.pdbx_description
1 polymer ?
#
loop_
_entity_poly.entity_id
_entity_poly.type
_entity_poly.pdbx_seq_one_letter_code
_entity_poly.pdbx_strand_id
1 'polypeptide(L)'
;MTDEELLDARICDLKLTIRGTPLEDRIQQLNHELVHRGLKFSPHCWLSDEWFSPDGIPGIAIPFYLAHPRLMRLERKQLLEVEGGTKAWCMKILRHEAGHAIDTAYRLRRRVRYRKAFGKPSQPYPDYYHPKPSSRNFVQHLEMWYAQAHPLEDFAETFAVWLRPGSRWRTRYRNWPAINKLNMVNDLMKSINGKSAHVKSRAKAEPISRIRKTLRSHYERKRERYGFDFPSIYDNDLRKLFSSDPAHRRNPTAAAFLVRVRGELRRAVARWTGEYTYTIDQVVQEMIQRCR
;
A
#
# COMPACT_ATOMS: atom_id res chain seq x y z
N MET A 1 -22.05 19.59 8.67
CA MET A 1 -22.16 18.16 8.34
C MET A 1 -21.37 17.36 9.36
N THR A 2 -22.03 16.52 10.12
CA THR A 2 -21.45 15.59 11.10
C THR A 2 -20.71 14.44 10.41
N ASP A 3 -20.05 13.56 11.17
CA ASP A 3 -19.44 12.37 10.57
C ASP A 3 -20.50 11.39 10.08
N GLU A 4 -21.64 11.28 10.77
CA GLU A 4 -22.77 10.44 10.38
C GLU A 4 -23.40 10.90 9.05
N GLU A 5 -23.70 12.18 8.94
CA GLU A 5 -24.19 12.75 7.67
C GLU A 5 -23.20 12.56 6.52
N LEU A 6 -21.89 12.65 6.82
CA LEU A 6 -20.86 12.42 5.82
C LEU A 6 -20.78 10.94 5.40
N LEU A 7 -20.97 10.01 6.34
CA LEU A 7 -20.98 8.58 6.05
C LEU A 7 -22.12 8.17 5.10
N ASP A 8 -23.24 8.88 5.13
CA ASP A 8 -24.38 8.62 4.26
C ASP A 8 -24.27 9.27 2.87
N ALA A 9 -23.27 10.14 2.68
CA ALA A 9 -22.99 10.72 1.37
C ALA A 9 -22.43 9.67 0.39
N ARG A 10 -22.86 9.74 -0.88
CA ARG A 10 -22.29 8.91 -1.95
C ARG A 10 -20.91 9.45 -2.36
N ILE A 11 -19.98 8.56 -2.69
CA ILE A 11 -18.64 8.96 -3.12
C ILE A 11 -18.69 9.84 -4.36
N CYS A 12 -19.57 9.54 -5.33
CA CYS A 12 -19.72 10.35 -6.56
C CYS A 12 -20.24 11.78 -6.29
N ASP A 13 -20.91 12.02 -5.18
CA ASP A 13 -21.52 13.33 -4.86
C ASP A 13 -20.55 14.26 -4.10
N LEU A 14 -19.38 13.76 -3.70
CA LEU A 14 -18.38 14.53 -2.95
C LEU A 14 -17.69 15.62 -3.79
N LYS A 15 -17.84 15.61 -5.12
CA LYS A 15 -17.28 16.60 -6.07
C LYS A 15 -15.80 16.91 -5.86
N LEU A 16 -15.02 15.89 -5.51
CA LEU A 16 -13.60 16.03 -5.23
C LEU A 16 -12.78 16.19 -6.51
N THR A 17 -11.67 16.90 -6.38
CA THR A 17 -10.68 17.11 -7.43
C THR A 17 -9.28 16.95 -6.89
N ILE A 18 -8.32 16.57 -7.73
CA ILE A 18 -6.89 16.56 -7.40
C ILE A 18 -6.34 18.00 -7.39
N ARG A 19 -6.86 18.85 -8.30
CA ARG A 19 -6.39 20.23 -8.47
C ARG A 19 -6.58 21.04 -7.19
N GLY A 20 -5.56 21.78 -6.80
CA GLY A 20 -5.56 22.61 -5.59
C GLY A 20 -5.42 21.81 -4.29
N THR A 21 -5.06 20.54 -4.36
CA THR A 21 -4.81 19.71 -3.18
C THR A 21 -3.33 19.31 -3.08
N PRO A 22 -2.85 18.85 -1.90
CA PRO A 22 -1.48 18.34 -1.78
C PRO A 22 -1.15 17.16 -2.71
N LEU A 23 -2.15 16.49 -3.28
CA LEU A 23 -1.94 15.43 -4.28
C LEU A 23 -1.37 16.01 -5.58
N GLU A 24 -1.78 17.20 -5.99
CA GLU A 24 -1.28 17.85 -7.19
C GLU A 24 0.24 18.03 -7.13
N ASP A 25 0.75 18.56 -6.00
CA ASP A 25 2.20 18.74 -5.81
C ASP A 25 2.95 17.41 -5.82
N ARG A 26 2.36 16.36 -5.22
CA ARG A 26 2.96 15.01 -5.18
C ARG A 26 3.02 14.39 -6.57
N ILE A 27 1.98 14.55 -7.38
CA ILE A 27 1.95 14.08 -8.78
C ILE A 27 2.96 14.87 -9.62
N GLN A 28 3.05 16.18 -9.44
CA GLN A 28 4.07 17.01 -10.11
C GLN A 28 5.47 16.55 -9.72
N GLN A 29 5.73 16.28 -8.45
CA GLN A 29 7.00 15.73 -7.98
C GLN A 29 7.31 14.38 -8.66
N LEU A 30 6.35 13.45 -8.74
CA LEU A 30 6.53 12.19 -9.46
C LEU A 30 6.93 12.42 -10.93
N ASN A 31 6.22 13.33 -11.62
CA ASN A 31 6.49 13.64 -13.00
C ASN A 31 7.91 14.24 -13.19
N HIS A 32 8.33 15.11 -12.28
CA HIS A 32 9.71 15.64 -12.27
C HIS A 32 10.75 14.53 -12.10
N GLU A 33 10.50 13.57 -11.20
CA GLU A 33 11.38 12.42 -10.99
C GLU A 33 11.52 11.57 -12.26
N LEU A 34 10.39 11.31 -12.96
CA LEU A 34 10.37 10.56 -14.23
C LEU A 34 11.15 11.30 -15.32
N VAL A 35 10.90 12.61 -15.50
CA VAL A 35 11.60 13.45 -16.48
C VAL A 35 13.10 13.52 -16.18
N HIS A 36 13.49 13.66 -14.91
CA HIS A 36 14.90 13.67 -14.50
C HIS A 36 15.63 12.36 -14.83
N ARG A 37 14.89 11.25 -14.92
CA ARG A 37 15.41 9.95 -15.39
C ARG A 37 15.37 9.80 -16.92
N GLY A 38 15.01 10.84 -17.67
CA GLY A 38 14.95 10.86 -19.13
C GLY A 38 13.71 10.17 -19.71
N LEU A 39 12.69 9.88 -18.90
CA LEU A 39 11.49 9.20 -19.34
C LEU A 39 10.47 10.19 -19.90
N LYS A 40 10.07 10.02 -21.16
CA LYS A 40 8.98 10.78 -21.81
C LYS A 40 7.61 10.16 -21.45
N PHE A 41 7.38 9.92 -20.17
CA PHE A 41 6.17 9.31 -19.65
C PHE A 41 5.68 10.07 -18.42
N SER A 42 4.40 10.38 -18.44
CA SER A 42 3.70 11.01 -17.32
C SER A 42 2.38 10.28 -17.14
N PRO A 43 2.22 9.45 -16.10
CA PRO A 43 0.96 8.78 -15.85
C PRO A 43 -0.14 9.80 -15.55
N HIS A 44 -1.31 9.66 -16.16
CA HIS A 44 -2.46 10.43 -15.74
C HIS A 44 -3.02 9.86 -14.44
N CYS A 45 -3.45 10.76 -13.55
CA CYS A 45 -3.97 10.39 -12.24
C CYS A 45 -5.45 10.78 -12.12
N TRP A 46 -6.22 9.97 -11.40
CA TRP A 46 -7.62 10.26 -11.08
C TRP A 46 -7.97 9.76 -9.69
N LEU A 47 -9.05 10.29 -9.12
CA LEU A 47 -9.54 9.82 -7.84
C LEU A 47 -10.42 8.58 -8.04
N SER A 48 -10.20 7.59 -7.17
CA SER A 48 -10.95 6.33 -7.06
C SER A 48 -11.18 6.00 -5.58
N ASP A 49 -11.59 4.80 -5.26
CA ASP A 49 -11.75 4.35 -3.88
C ASP A 49 -10.50 3.69 -3.28
N GLU A 50 -9.58 3.20 -4.11
CA GLU A 50 -8.32 2.59 -3.69
C GLU A 50 -7.15 3.00 -4.60
N TRP A 51 -5.91 2.64 -4.21
CA TRP A 51 -4.72 2.74 -5.03
C TRP A 51 -4.67 1.59 -6.02
N PHE A 52 -4.51 1.87 -7.31
CA PHE A 52 -4.18 0.88 -8.33
C PHE A 52 -3.74 1.51 -9.64
N SER A 53 -3.04 0.72 -10.46
CA SER A 53 -2.73 1.03 -11.84
C SER A 53 -3.27 -0.12 -12.71
N PRO A 54 -4.39 0.09 -13.45
CA PRO A 54 -5.08 -0.99 -14.12
C PRO A 54 -4.35 -1.45 -15.39
N ASP A 55 -4.51 -2.73 -15.73
CA ASP A 55 -3.98 -3.26 -16.97
C ASP A 55 -4.56 -2.54 -18.20
N GLY A 56 -3.69 -2.26 -19.16
CA GLY A 56 -4.08 -1.57 -20.40
C GLY A 56 -4.28 -0.05 -20.28
N ILE A 57 -4.22 0.50 -19.08
CA ILE A 57 -4.36 1.94 -18.81
C ILE A 57 -3.10 2.43 -18.08
N PRO A 58 -2.19 3.17 -18.75
CA PRO A 58 -0.95 3.63 -18.12
C PRO A 58 -1.19 4.87 -17.23
N GLY A 59 -1.95 4.71 -16.17
CA GLY A 59 -2.33 5.76 -15.25
C GLY A 59 -2.45 5.24 -13.81
N ILE A 60 -2.77 6.12 -12.88
CA ILE A 60 -2.79 5.83 -11.44
C ILE A 60 -4.10 6.29 -10.83
N ALA A 61 -4.85 5.36 -10.27
CA ALA A 61 -5.99 5.62 -9.39
C ALA A 61 -5.48 5.99 -7.99
N ILE A 62 -6.05 7.04 -7.40
CA ILE A 62 -5.66 7.56 -6.10
C ILE A 62 -6.89 7.60 -5.20
N PRO A 63 -6.84 7.09 -3.96
CA PRO A 63 -7.97 7.09 -3.06
C PRO A 63 -8.52 8.50 -2.81
N PHE A 64 -9.82 8.64 -2.91
CA PHE A 64 -10.54 9.90 -2.81
C PHE A 64 -10.31 10.64 -1.48
N TYR A 65 -10.12 9.90 -0.39
CA TYR A 65 -9.94 10.49 0.93
C TYR A 65 -8.67 11.36 1.02
N LEU A 66 -7.67 11.11 0.20
CA LEU A 66 -6.44 11.91 0.16
C LEU A 66 -6.63 13.31 -0.44
N ALA A 67 -7.76 13.55 -1.13
CA ALA A 67 -8.06 14.85 -1.72
C ALA A 67 -8.65 15.86 -0.73
N HIS A 68 -9.03 15.46 0.49
CA HIS A 68 -9.63 16.37 1.45
C HIS A 68 -9.28 16.05 2.91
N PRO A 69 -8.82 17.03 3.73
CA PRO A 69 -8.40 16.78 5.12
C PRO A 69 -9.50 16.17 6.01
N ARG A 70 -10.77 16.53 5.77
CA ARG A 70 -11.91 15.96 6.50
C ARG A 70 -12.07 14.46 6.22
N LEU A 71 -11.89 14.05 4.97
CA LEU A 71 -11.99 12.64 4.58
C LEU A 71 -10.80 11.83 5.11
N MET A 72 -9.61 12.42 5.14
CA MET A 72 -8.45 11.79 5.79
C MET A 72 -8.68 11.56 7.29
N ARG A 73 -9.35 12.50 7.98
CA ARG A 73 -9.72 12.30 9.40
C ARG A 73 -10.75 11.20 9.57
N LEU A 74 -11.74 11.14 8.68
CA LEU A 74 -12.75 10.08 8.68
C LEU A 74 -12.12 8.72 8.41
N GLU A 75 -11.25 8.59 7.41
CA GLU A 75 -10.49 7.37 7.11
C GLU A 75 -9.73 6.89 8.35
N ARG A 76 -9.00 7.79 9.01
CA ARG A 76 -8.28 7.47 10.25
C ARG A 76 -9.19 7.00 11.37
N LYS A 77 -10.39 7.57 11.48
CA LYS A 77 -11.39 7.17 12.48
C LYS A 77 -11.96 5.79 12.19
N GLN A 78 -12.17 5.45 10.91
CA GLN A 78 -12.77 4.20 10.48
C GLN A 78 -11.77 3.03 10.42
N LEU A 79 -10.51 3.30 10.02
CA LEU A 79 -9.50 2.27 9.74
C LEU A 79 -8.21 2.44 10.56
N LEU A 80 -8.16 3.41 11.48
CA LEU A 80 -7.06 3.71 12.39
C LEU A 80 -5.78 4.23 11.70
N GLU A 81 -5.71 4.18 10.39
CA GLU A 81 -4.63 4.71 9.57
C GLU A 81 -5.16 5.39 8.31
N VAL A 82 -4.29 6.06 7.58
CA VAL A 82 -4.59 6.70 6.30
C VAL A 82 -3.48 6.33 5.33
N GLU A 83 -3.73 5.36 4.47
CA GLU A 83 -2.76 4.91 3.49
C GLU A 83 -2.38 6.07 2.55
N GLY A 84 -1.06 6.33 2.46
CA GLY A 84 -0.58 7.50 1.69
C GLY A 84 -0.85 8.85 2.35
N GLY A 85 -1.32 8.91 3.60
CA GLY A 85 -1.68 10.15 4.29
C GLY A 85 -0.53 11.13 4.49
N THR A 86 0.70 10.65 4.69
CA THR A 86 1.89 11.50 4.75
C THR A 86 2.50 11.68 3.36
N LYS A 87 3.22 12.80 3.13
CA LYS A 87 3.94 13.03 1.87
C LYS A 87 4.92 11.89 1.56
N ALA A 88 5.67 11.45 2.55
CA ALA A 88 6.66 10.39 2.37
C ALA A 88 6.03 9.06 1.94
N TRP A 89 4.93 8.66 2.59
CA TRP A 89 4.21 7.44 2.27
C TRP A 89 3.50 7.54 0.91
N CYS A 90 2.79 8.63 0.65
CA CYS A 90 2.16 8.87 -0.64
C CYS A 90 3.16 8.78 -1.81
N MET A 91 4.34 9.38 -1.66
CA MET A 91 5.39 9.31 -2.68
C MET A 91 5.98 7.92 -2.84
N LYS A 92 5.98 7.07 -1.80
CA LYS A 92 6.34 5.65 -1.95
C LYS A 92 5.33 4.95 -2.85
N ILE A 93 4.02 5.07 -2.53
CA ILE A 93 2.96 4.42 -3.30
C ILE A 93 2.93 4.96 -4.74
N LEU A 94 2.98 6.27 -4.93
CA LEU A 94 2.99 6.88 -6.27
C LEU A 94 4.14 6.36 -7.15
N ARG A 95 5.33 6.14 -6.60
CA ARG A 95 6.45 5.55 -7.37
C ARG A 95 6.21 4.09 -7.70
N HIS A 96 5.58 3.34 -6.79
CA HIS A 96 5.19 1.95 -7.01
C HIS A 96 4.15 1.87 -8.14
N GLU A 97 3.06 2.62 -8.04
CA GLU A 97 2.02 2.67 -9.08
C GLU A 97 2.56 3.15 -10.44
N ALA A 98 3.53 4.09 -10.42
CA ALA A 98 4.22 4.49 -11.65
C ALA A 98 5.01 3.34 -12.28
N GLY A 99 5.48 2.37 -11.48
CA GLY A 99 6.08 1.12 -11.96
C GLY A 99 5.11 0.28 -12.79
N HIS A 100 3.88 0.08 -12.30
CA HIS A 100 2.82 -0.60 -13.07
C HIS A 100 2.41 0.19 -14.31
N ALA A 101 2.24 1.51 -14.16
CA ALA A 101 1.84 2.38 -15.26
C ALA A 101 2.88 2.39 -16.40
N ILE A 102 4.17 2.47 -16.09
CA ILE A 102 5.25 2.45 -17.11
C ILE A 102 5.41 1.08 -17.76
N ASP A 103 5.24 0.00 -16.99
CA ASP A 103 5.22 -1.36 -17.53
C ASP A 103 4.10 -1.49 -18.58
N THR A 104 2.88 -1.03 -18.26
CA THR A 104 1.75 -1.00 -19.18
C THR A 104 2.04 -0.11 -20.38
N ALA A 105 2.53 1.12 -20.17
CA ALA A 105 2.82 2.10 -21.22
C ALA A 105 3.77 1.57 -22.29
N TYR A 106 4.81 0.88 -21.90
CA TYR A 106 5.87 0.38 -22.79
C TYR A 106 5.83 -1.13 -22.99
N ARG A 107 4.82 -1.83 -22.47
CA ARG A 107 4.64 -3.29 -22.58
C ARG A 107 5.88 -4.06 -22.12
N LEU A 108 6.52 -3.62 -21.02
CA LEU A 108 7.82 -4.14 -20.57
C LEU A 108 7.74 -5.62 -20.18
N ARG A 109 6.65 -6.03 -19.51
CA ARG A 109 6.38 -7.41 -19.09
C ARG A 109 6.37 -8.44 -20.24
N ARG A 110 6.21 -7.99 -21.51
CA ARG A 110 6.29 -8.85 -22.70
C ARG A 110 7.71 -9.20 -23.11
N ARG A 111 8.72 -8.48 -22.59
CA ARG A 111 10.13 -8.66 -22.95
C ARG A 111 10.71 -9.89 -22.25
N VAL A 112 11.50 -10.70 -22.96
CA VAL A 112 12.14 -11.90 -22.41
C VAL A 112 13.00 -11.58 -21.20
N ARG A 113 13.81 -10.51 -21.27
CA ARG A 113 14.69 -10.09 -20.18
C ARG A 113 13.94 -9.68 -18.90
N TYR A 114 12.74 -9.08 -19.04
CA TYR A 114 11.87 -8.80 -17.89
C TYR A 114 11.48 -10.10 -17.20
N ARG A 115 10.93 -11.06 -17.96
CA ARG A 115 10.48 -12.35 -17.44
C ARG A 115 11.59 -13.19 -16.81
N LYS A 116 12.83 -13.08 -17.33
CA LYS A 116 14.01 -13.73 -16.71
C LYS A 116 14.34 -13.13 -15.35
N ALA A 117 14.14 -11.83 -15.14
CA ALA A 117 14.50 -11.14 -13.90
C ALA A 117 13.39 -11.22 -12.82
N PHE A 118 12.14 -11.10 -13.23
CA PHE A 118 11.00 -10.96 -12.31
C PHE A 118 10.08 -12.19 -12.28
N GLY A 119 10.14 -13.07 -13.28
CA GLY A 119 9.23 -14.21 -13.40
C GLY A 119 8.10 -13.97 -14.41
N LYS A 120 7.13 -14.89 -14.44
CA LYS A 120 5.99 -14.85 -15.35
C LYS A 120 4.92 -13.87 -14.83
N PRO A 121 4.60 -12.78 -15.55
CA PRO A 121 3.55 -11.83 -15.12
C PRO A 121 2.13 -12.40 -15.16
N SER A 122 1.93 -13.52 -15.86
CA SER A 122 0.64 -14.18 -16.01
C SER A 122 0.34 -15.24 -14.97
N GLN A 123 1.21 -15.42 -13.98
CA GLN A 123 0.85 -16.28 -12.84
C GLN A 123 -0.29 -15.63 -12.04
N PRO A 124 -1.21 -16.41 -11.44
CA PRO A 124 -2.25 -15.84 -10.59
C PRO A 124 -1.64 -15.18 -9.35
N TYR A 125 -2.25 -14.12 -8.88
CA TYR A 125 -1.95 -13.59 -7.54
C TYR A 125 -2.35 -14.64 -6.51
N PRO A 126 -1.46 -14.94 -5.54
CA PRO A 126 -1.84 -15.83 -4.46
C PRO A 126 -2.86 -15.14 -3.54
N ASP A 127 -3.82 -15.90 -3.02
CA ASP A 127 -4.77 -15.39 -2.01
C ASP A 127 -4.04 -14.90 -0.76
N TYR A 128 -2.94 -15.57 -0.44
CA TYR A 128 -2.04 -15.22 0.66
C TYR A 128 -0.59 -15.54 0.29
N TYR A 129 0.35 -14.65 0.62
CA TYR A 129 1.77 -14.92 0.46
C TYR A 129 2.51 -14.85 1.80
N HIS A 130 3.50 -15.72 1.97
CA HIS A 130 4.34 -15.77 3.15
C HIS A 130 5.67 -15.07 2.88
N PRO A 131 5.83 -13.81 3.29
CA PRO A 131 7.06 -13.08 3.04
C PRO A 131 8.21 -13.68 3.85
N LYS A 132 9.40 -13.68 3.24
CA LYS A 132 10.66 -14.06 3.89
C LYS A 132 11.44 -12.78 4.23
N PRO A 133 11.37 -12.28 5.47
CA PRO A 133 11.99 -10.99 5.86
C PRO A 133 13.50 -10.93 5.63
N SER A 134 14.19 -12.08 5.74
CA SER A 134 15.64 -12.22 5.52
C SER A 134 16.05 -12.31 4.05
N SER A 135 15.09 -12.40 3.11
CA SER A 135 15.39 -12.55 1.70
C SER A 135 16.06 -11.29 1.13
N ARG A 136 17.24 -11.48 0.54
CA ARG A 136 17.98 -10.43 -0.18
C ARG A 136 17.73 -10.44 -1.68
N ASN A 137 16.85 -11.32 -2.17
CA ASN A 137 16.49 -11.43 -3.59
C ASN A 137 15.52 -10.33 -4.05
N PHE A 138 14.97 -9.58 -3.11
CA PHE A 138 13.96 -8.55 -3.35
C PHE A 138 14.40 -7.22 -2.75
N VAL A 139 13.95 -6.13 -3.35
CA VAL A 139 14.11 -4.80 -2.76
C VAL A 139 13.14 -4.62 -1.59
N GLN A 140 13.41 -3.59 -0.77
CA GLN A 140 12.54 -3.17 0.33
C GLN A 140 12.09 -1.74 0.05
N HIS A 141 10.81 -1.56 -0.29
CA HIS A 141 10.22 -0.26 -0.58
C HIS A 141 8.92 -0.03 0.19
N LEU A 142 7.84 -0.71 -0.15
CA LEU A 142 6.63 -0.76 0.67
C LEU A 142 6.82 -1.73 1.84
N GLU A 143 5.89 -1.72 2.77
CA GLU A 143 5.87 -2.64 3.91
C GLU A 143 5.50 -4.05 3.47
N MET A 144 5.47 -5.03 4.38
CA MET A 144 5.12 -6.44 4.12
C MET A 144 6.05 -7.17 3.15
N TRP A 145 7.24 -6.63 2.82
CA TRP A 145 8.11 -7.22 1.77
C TRP A 145 7.33 -7.45 0.47
N TYR A 146 6.51 -6.48 0.08
CA TYR A 146 5.49 -6.58 -0.96
C TYR A 146 6.03 -7.00 -2.34
N ALA A 147 7.31 -6.74 -2.60
CA ALA A 147 8.01 -7.28 -3.77
C ALA A 147 7.94 -8.83 -3.88
N GLN A 148 7.63 -9.54 -2.80
CA GLN A 148 7.53 -11.00 -2.80
C GLN A 148 6.12 -11.51 -3.16
N ALA A 149 5.13 -10.65 -3.21
CA ALA A 149 3.75 -11.04 -3.44
C ALA A 149 3.52 -11.56 -4.87
N HIS A 150 4.09 -10.89 -5.87
CA HIS A 150 3.88 -11.24 -7.28
C HIS A 150 4.99 -10.65 -8.17
N PRO A 151 5.32 -11.24 -9.35
CA PRO A 151 6.31 -10.67 -10.29
C PRO A 151 6.04 -9.24 -10.72
N LEU A 152 4.79 -8.83 -10.83
CA LEU A 152 4.41 -7.45 -11.17
C LEU A 152 4.74 -6.50 -10.02
N GLU A 153 4.50 -6.94 -8.78
CA GLU A 153 4.85 -6.19 -7.56
C GLU A 153 6.36 -6.06 -7.38
N ASP A 154 7.09 -7.15 -7.65
CA ASP A 154 8.55 -7.15 -7.62
C ASP A 154 9.14 -6.10 -8.60
N PHE A 155 8.57 -6.02 -9.80
CA PHE A 155 8.99 -5.00 -10.76
C PHE A 155 8.63 -3.59 -10.27
N ALA A 156 7.40 -3.36 -9.81
CA ALA A 156 6.92 -2.05 -9.36
C ALA A 156 7.73 -1.55 -8.14
N GLU A 157 8.00 -2.40 -7.17
CA GLU A 157 8.85 -2.13 -6.02
C GLU A 157 10.29 -1.81 -6.42
N THR A 158 10.85 -2.62 -7.34
CA THR A 158 12.21 -2.41 -7.85
C THR A 158 12.31 -1.10 -8.64
N PHE A 159 11.30 -0.79 -9.45
CA PHE A 159 11.20 0.49 -10.17
C PHE A 159 11.12 1.68 -9.20
N ALA A 160 10.31 1.58 -8.16
CA ALA A 160 10.16 2.64 -7.16
C ALA A 160 11.49 2.95 -6.44
N VAL A 161 12.26 1.92 -6.07
CA VAL A 161 13.60 2.08 -5.50
C VAL A 161 14.56 2.73 -6.49
N TRP A 162 14.51 2.31 -7.77
CA TRP A 162 15.35 2.86 -8.84
C TRP A 162 15.00 4.33 -9.13
N LEU A 163 13.71 4.67 -9.16
CA LEU A 163 13.21 6.02 -9.47
C LEU A 163 13.56 7.02 -8.37
N ARG A 164 13.44 6.61 -7.10
CA ARG A 164 13.54 7.49 -5.93
C ARG A 164 14.83 8.31 -5.95
N PRO A 165 14.77 9.66 -5.88
CA PRO A 165 15.94 10.52 -5.75
C PRO A 165 16.74 10.16 -4.49
N GLY A 166 18.07 10.18 -4.60
CA GLY A 166 18.96 9.89 -3.47
C GLY A 166 18.86 8.47 -2.90
N SER A 167 18.24 7.52 -3.60
CA SER A 167 18.09 6.14 -3.11
C SER A 167 19.42 5.41 -2.90
N ARG A 168 20.51 5.86 -3.55
CA ARG A 168 21.85 5.23 -3.52
C ARG A 168 21.76 3.71 -3.69
N TRP A 169 20.83 3.24 -4.51
CA TRP A 169 20.51 1.82 -4.61
C TRP A 169 21.71 0.95 -5.01
N ARG A 170 22.65 1.47 -5.82
CA ARG A 170 23.88 0.73 -6.18
C ARG A 170 24.75 0.39 -4.98
N THR A 171 24.85 1.30 -4.01
CA THR A 171 25.60 1.09 -2.77
C THR A 171 24.78 0.25 -1.80
N ARG A 172 23.50 0.60 -1.61
CA ARG A 172 22.61 -0.07 -0.64
C ARG A 172 22.41 -1.55 -0.94
N TYR A 173 22.28 -1.92 -2.23
CA TYR A 173 22.00 -3.29 -2.66
C TYR A 173 23.23 -4.00 -3.24
N ARG A 174 24.47 -3.44 -3.11
CA ARG A 174 25.69 -4.00 -3.72
C ARG A 174 25.89 -5.49 -3.45
N ASN A 175 25.60 -5.93 -2.22
CA ASN A 175 25.80 -7.31 -1.78
C ASN A 175 24.50 -8.12 -1.74
N TRP A 176 23.45 -7.65 -2.39
CA TRP A 176 22.15 -8.33 -2.47
C TRP A 176 21.92 -8.83 -3.89
N PRO A 177 21.41 -10.06 -4.09
CA PRO A 177 20.97 -10.51 -5.42
C PRO A 177 19.96 -9.56 -6.09
N ALA A 178 19.14 -8.82 -5.30
CA ALA A 178 18.24 -7.79 -5.79
C ALA A 178 18.91 -6.70 -6.65
N ILE A 179 20.25 -6.51 -6.56
CA ILE A 179 21.00 -5.59 -7.41
C ILE A 179 20.85 -5.95 -8.89
N ASN A 180 20.71 -7.24 -9.23
CA ASN A 180 20.54 -7.68 -10.61
C ASN A 180 19.19 -7.21 -11.19
N LYS A 181 18.12 -7.19 -10.36
CA LYS A 181 16.81 -6.66 -10.73
C LYS A 181 16.86 -5.15 -10.91
N LEU A 182 17.54 -4.43 -10.03
CA LEU A 182 17.76 -2.99 -10.14
C LEU A 182 18.56 -2.63 -11.41
N ASN A 183 19.59 -3.38 -11.75
CA ASN A 183 20.32 -3.23 -13.00
C ASN A 183 19.42 -3.51 -14.21
N MET A 184 18.58 -4.55 -14.14
CA MET A 184 17.60 -4.86 -15.19
C MET A 184 16.60 -3.72 -15.38
N VAL A 185 16.03 -3.15 -14.30
CA VAL A 185 15.16 -1.97 -14.40
C VAL A 185 15.91 -0.81 -15.05
N ASN A 186 17.13 -0.52 -14.60
CA ASN A 186 17.96 0.54 -15.18
C ASN A 186 18.16 0.36 -16.70
N ASP A 187 18.42 -0.85 -17.17
CA ASP A 187 18.61 -1.15 -18.59
C ASP A 187 17.29 -1.09 -19.37
N LEU A 188 16.19 -1.55 -18.77
CA LEU A 188 14.85 -1.39 -19.36
C LEU A 188 14.52 0.10 -19.54
N MET A 189 14.76 0.93 -18.53
CA MET A 189 14.51 2.37 -18.58
C MET A 189 15.40 3.06 -19.61
N LYS A 190 16.69 2.72 -19.69
CA LYS A 190 17.59 3.21 -20.76
C LYS A 190 17.04 2.87 -22.14
N SER A 191 16.48 1.66 -22.32
CA SER A 191 15.97 1.19 -23.62
C SER A 191 14.74 1.94 -24.12
N ILE A 192 14.00 2.61 -23.22
CA ILE A 192 12.81 3.40 -23.51
C ILE A 192 13.06 4.92 -23.39
N ASN A 193 14.26 5.31 -22.97
CA ASN A 193 14.62 6.71 -22.81
C ASN A 193 14.35 7.49 -24.12
N GLY A 194 13.70 8.63 -23.99
CA GLY A 194 13.33 9.48 -25.13
C GLY A 194 12.25 8.91 -26.06
N LYS A 195 11.78 7.68 -25.85
CA LYS A 195 10.75 7.05 -26.70
C LYS A 195 9.34 7.37 -26.21
N SER A 196 8.41 7.47 -27.15
CA SER A 196 6.98 7.59 -26.85
C SER A 196 6.41 6.27 -26.34
N ALA A 197 5.42 6.33 -25.45
CA ALA A 197 4.71 5.17 -24.94
C ALA A 197 3.93 4.46 -26.08
N HIS A 198 3.87 3.13 -26.04
CA HIS A 198 3.09 2.30 -26.95
C HIS A 198 1.58 2.35 -26.63
N VAL A 199 1.26 2.37 -25.32
CA VAL A 199 -0.12 2.50 -24.83
C VAL A 199 -0.31 3.94 -24.37
N LYS A 200 -1.29 4.63 -24.95
CA LYS A 200 -1.57 6.06 -24.68
C LYS A 200 -2.98 6.27 -24.12
N SER A 201 -3.65 5.19 -23.71
CA SER A 201 -5.00 5.28 -23.15
C SER A 201 -5.03 6.25 -21.96
N ARG A 202 -6.01 7.13 -21.95
CA ARG A 202 -6.30 8.04 -20.81
C ARG A 202 -7.65 7.69 -20.16
N ALA A 203 -8.15 6.48 -20.40
CA ALA A 203 -9.32 5.98 -19.69
C ALA A 203 -9.09 6.01 -18.18
N LYS A 204 -10.18 6.00 -17.43
CA LYS A 204 -10.17 5.97 -15.96
C LYS A 204 -11.03 4.77 -15.55
N ALA A 205 -10.40 3.78 -14.95
CA ALA A 205 -11.14 2.68 -14.34
C ALA A 205 -11.67 3.17 -12.98
N GLU A 206 -12.90 2.85 -12.66
CA GLU A 206 -13.55 3.15 -11.38
C GLU A 206 -13.35 4.59 -10.87
N PRO A 207 -13.56 5.63 -11.71
CA PRO A 207 -13.42 7.00 -11.24
C PRO A 207 -14.51 7.32 -10.21
N ILE A 208 -14.20 8.15 -9.22
CA ILE A 208 -15.14 8.48 -8.14
C ILE A 208 -16.49 8.96 -8.65
N SER A 209 -16.55 9.62 -9.81
CA SER A 209 -17.81 10.10 -10.42
C SER A 209 -18.78 8.96 -10.78
N ARG A 210 -18.33 7.72 -10.83
CA ARG A 210 -19.15 6.52 -11.10
C ARG A 210 -19.41 5.67 -9.86
N ILE A 211 -18.76 5.97 -8.73
CA ILE A 211 -18.89 5.19 -7.49
C ILE A 211 -20.10 5.65 -6.70
N ARG A 212 -21.22 4.94 -6.84
CA ARG A 212 -22.51 5.30 -6.23
C ARG A 212 -22.72 4.82 -4.79
N LYS A 213 -21.82 3.96 -4.26
CA LYS A 213 -21.87 3.53 -2.87
C LYS A 213 -21.66 4.71 -1.92
N THR A 214 -22.29 4.65 -0.74
CA THR A 214 -22.04 5.61 0.35
C THR A 214 -20.68 5.38 0.98
N LEU A 215 -20.16 6.39 1.70
CA LEU A 215 -18.96 6.22 2.51
C LEU A 215 -19.16 5.16 3.59
N ARG A 216 -20.35 5.06 4.18
CA ARG A 216 -20.71 4.01 5.14
C ARG A 216 -20.49 2.62 4.55
N SER A 217 -21.12 2.34 3.41
CA SER A 217 -20.95 1.04 2.72
C SER A 217 -19.52 0.78 2.27
N HIS A 218 -18.78 1.84 1.89
CA HIS A 218 -17.35 1.70 1.56
C HIS A 218 -16.53 1.24 2.77
N TYR A 219 -16.71 1.89 3.93
CA TYR A 219 -15.97 1.53 5.13
C TYR A 219 -16.40 0.20 5.75
N GLU A 220 -17.69 -0.16 5.67
CA GLU A 220 -18.17 -1.48 6.08
C GLU A 220 -17.46 -2.59 5.31
N ARG A 221 -17.47 -2.52 3.97
CA ARG A 221 -16.75 -3.50 3.12
C ARG A 221 -15.26 -3.53 3.37
N LYS A 222 -14.66 -2.36 3.62
CA LYS A 222 -13.23 -2.27 3.91
C LYS A 222 -12.88 -2.93 5.24
N ARG A 223 -13.74 -2.74 6.26
CA ARG A 223 -13.60 -3.42 7.56
C ARG A 223 -13.84 -4.92 7.46
N GLU A 224 -14.81 -5.37 6.68
CA GLU A 224 -15.04 -6.80 6.40
C GLU A 224 -13.82 -7.43 5.72
N ARG A 225 -13.24 -6.76 4.73
CA ARG A 225 -12.05 -7.24 4.01
C ARG A 225 -10.81 -7.33 4.90
N TYR A 226 -10.64 -6.40 5.83
CA TYR A 226 -9.50 -6.33 6.74
C TYR A 226 -9.80 -6.89 8.13
N GLY A 227 -11.05 -7.25 8.39
CA GLY A 227 -11.48 -7.97 9.59
C GLY A 227 -11.02 -9.42 9.55
N PHE A 228 -10.75 -9.96 10.73
CA PHE A 228 -10.42 -11.36 10.89
C PHE A 228 -11.53 -12.04 11.67
N ASP A 229 -11.91 -13.25 11.25
CA ASP A 229 -12.69 -14.15 12.07
C ASP A 229 -11.70 -14.92 12.96
N PHE A 230 -11.74 -14.67 14.28
CA PHE A 230 -10.76 -15.23 15.22
C PHE A 230 -11.28 -16.49 15.87
N PRO A 231 -10.73 -17.68 15.55
CA PRO A 231 -10.96 -18.87 16.33
C PRO A 231 -10.30 -18.77 17.72
N SER A 232 -10.78 -19.53 18.70
CA SER A 232 -10.33 -19.61 20.10
C SER A 232 -8.86 -20.01 20.33
N ILE A 233 -8.06 -19.92 19.29
CA ILE A 233 -6.66 -20.36 19.18
C ILE A 233 -5.72 -19.63 20.17
N TYR A 234 -6.10 -18.41 20.59
CA TYR A 234 -5.23 -17.53 21.40
C TYR A 234 -5.28 -17.83 22.91
N ASP A 235 -6.24 -18.59 23.40
CA ASP A 235 -6.42 -18.82 24.83
C ASP A 235 -5.19 -19.47 25.48
N ASN A 236 -4.58 -20.43 24.79
CA ASN A 236 -3.37 -21.10 25.27
C ASN A 236 -2.16 -20.16 25.31
N ASP A 237 -2.06 -19.26 24.36
CA ASP A 237 -0.95 -18.29 24.30
C ASP A 237 -1.14 -17.16 25.32
N LEU A 238 -2.38 -16.72 25.55
CA LEU A 238 -2.70 -15.77 26.62
C LEU A 238 -2.36 -16.34 28.00
N ARG A 239 -2.65 -17.63 28.25
CA ARG A 239 -2.27 -18.32 29.49
C ARG A 239 -0.76 -18.48 29.69
N LYS A 240 0.02 -18.52 28.61
CA LYS A 240 1.49 -18.51 28.68
C LYS A 240 2.03 -17.12 28.96
N LEU A 241 1.37 -16.07 28.48
CA LEU A 241 1.80 -14.67 28.63
C LEU A 241 1.41 -14.08 29.99
N PHE A 242 0.26 -14.48 30.53
CA PHE A 242 -0.30 -13.93 31.75
C PHE A 242 -0.47 -15.01 32.80
N SER A 243 0.01 -14.73 34.02
CA SER A 243 -0.10 -15.64 35.14
C SER A 243 -1.46 -15.52 35.84
N SER A 244 -2.03 -16.67 36.24
CA SER A 244 -3.19 -16.77 37.16
C SER A 244 -2.80 -17.01 38.61
N ASP A 245 -1.49 -16.94 38.96
CA ASP A 245 -0.99 -17.18 40.32
C ASP A 245 -1.54 -16.12 41.28
N PRO A 246 -2.13 -16.53 42.44
CA PRO A 246 -2.59 -15.63 43.49
C PRO A 246 -1.54 -14.65 44.00
N ALA A 247 -0.25 -14.99 43.92
CA ALA A 247 0.84 -14.12 44.31
C ALA A 247 0.82 -12.78 43.49
N HIS A 248 0.25 -12.77 42.28
CA HIS A 248 0.15 -11.59 41.42
C HIS A 248 -1.19 -10.85 41.51
N ARG A 249 -2.03 -11.17 42.49
CA ARG A 249 -3.40 -10.62 42.63
C ARG A 249 -3.46 -9.08 42.74
N ARG A 250 -2.38 -8.46 43.16
CA ARG A 250 -2.26 -6.99 43.26
C ARG A 250 -1.83 -6.30 41.97
N ASN A 251 -1.41 -7.07 40.97
CA ASN A 251 -1.02 -6.52 39.67
C ASN A 251 -2.24 -6.17 38.81
N PRO A 252 -2.10 -5.25 37.83
CA PRO A 252 -3.15 -5.01 36.86
C PRO A 252 -3.55 -6.31 36.16
N THR A 253 -4.84 -6.48 35.88
CA THR A 253 -5.33 -7.64 35.10
C THR A 253 -4.73 -7.64 33.70
N ALA A 254 -4.65 -8.82 33.08
CA ALA A 254 -4.18 -8.97 31.70
C ALA A 254 -4.98 -8.06 30.73
N ALA A 255 -6.32 -7.98 30.91
CA ALA A 255 -7.17 -7.09 30.13
C ALA A 255 -6.79 -5.61 30.32
N ALA A 256 -6.60 -5.15 31.58
CA ALA A 256 -6.21 -3.77 31.86
C ALA A 256 -4.83 -3.44 31.28
N PHE A 257 -3.89 -4.37 31.35
CA PHE A 257 -2.56 -4.23 30.75
C PHE A 257 -2.66 -4.07 29.23
N LEU A 258 -3.37 -4.99 28.55
CA LEU A 258 -3.55 -4.95 27.10
C LEU A 258 -4.25 -3.68 26.63
N VAL A 259 -5.28 -3.20 27.35
CA VAL A 259 -5.94 -1.92 27.05
C VAL A 259 -4.93 -0.77 27.09
N ARG A 260 -4.07 -0.72 28.11
CA ARG A 260 -3.05 0.33 28.28
C ARG A 260 -2.04 0.34 27.14
N VAL A 261 -1.56 -0.83 26.71
CA VAL A 261 -0.52 -0.95 25.67
C VAL A 261 -1.07 -1.09 24.26
N ARG A 262 -2.41 -1.18 24.07
CA ARG A 262 -3.08 -1.43 22.78
C ARG A 262 -2.54 -0.56 21.66
N GLY A 263 -2.43 0.74 21.89
CA GLY A 263 -1.97 1.68 20.86
C GLY A 263 -0.52 1.48 20.43
N GLU A 264 0.36 1.09 21.37
CA GLU A 264 1.77 0.80 21.10
C GLU A 264 1.90 -0.55 20.40
N LEU A 265 1.25 -1.58 20.95
CA LEU A 265 1.28 -2.96 20.45
C LEU A 265 0.84 -3.02 18.98
N ARG A 266 -0.32 -2.43 18.63
CA ARG A 266 -0.81 -2.45 17.25
C ARG A 266 0.16 -1.77 16.28
N ARG A 267 0.77 -0.63 16.66
CA ARG A 267 1.76 0.06 15.81
C ARG A 267 3.04 -0.76 15.66
N ALA A 268 3.51 -1.38 16.72
CA ALA A 268 4.71 -2.20 16.69
C ALA A 268 4.48 -3.45 15.82
N VAL A 269 3.40 -4.18 16.05
CA VAL A 269 3.07 -5.41 15.29
C VAL A 269 2.81 -5.07 13.83
N ALA A 270 1.98 -4.07 13.50
CA ALA A 270 1.73 -3.65 12.14
C ALA A 270 3.03 -3.31 11.39
N ARG A 271 3.98 -2.61 12.04
CA ARG A 271 5.28 -2.30 11.46
C ARG A 271 6.12 -3.56 11.16
N TRP A 272 6.07 -4.56 12.03
CA TRP A 272 6.87 -5.78 11.89
C TRP A 272 6.25 -6.80 10.94
N THR A 273 4.93 -6.94 10.97
CA THR A 273 4.20 -7.89 10.12
C THR A 273 3.83 -7.28 8.77
N GLY A 274 3.65 -5.95 8.76
CA GLY A 274 3.09 -5.21 7.63
C GLY A 274 1.57 -5.30 7.52
N GLU A 275 0.92 -6.00 8.44
CA GLU A 275 -0.54 -6.09 8.49
C GLU A 275 -1.19 -4.73 8.76
N TYR A 276 -2.42 -4.56 8.28
CA TYR A 276 -3.18 -3.34 8.51
C TYR A 276 -3.34 -3.07 10.01
N THR A 277 -3.12 -1.83 10.40
CA THR A 277 -3.29 -1.39 11.79
C THR A 277 -4.67 -1.73 12.34
N TYR A 278 -5.71 -1.68 11.50
CA TYR A 278 -7.06 -2.10 11.85
C TYR A 278 -7.14 -3.59 12.20
N THR A 279 -6.57 -4.46 11.38
CA THR A 279 -6.51 -5.92 11.61
C THR A 279 -5.84 -6.24 12.94
N ILE A 280 -4.66 -5.66 13.19
CA ILE A 280 -3.95 -5.85 14.46
C ILE A 280 -4.78 -5.34 15.65
N ASP A 281 -5.49 -4.22 15.48
CA ASP A 281 -6.35 -3.68 16.53
C ASP A 281 -7.50 -4.62 16.88
N GLN A 282 -8.10 -5.31 15.88
CA GLN A 282 -9.13 -6.32 16.11
C GLN A 282 -8.56 -7.51 16.90
N VAL A 283 -7.37 -8.01 16.53
CA VAL A 283 -6.68 -9.09 17.28
C VAL A 283 -6.48 -8.70 18.74
N VAL A 284 -5.92 -7.51 19.00
CA VAL A 284 -5.68 -7.05 20.38
C VAL A 284 -6.99 -6.86 21.14
N GLN A 285 -8.05 -6.40 20.47
CA GLN A 285 -9.37 -6.27 21.09
C GLN A 285 -9.97 -7.60 21.48
N GLU A 286 -9.85 -8.62 20.64
CA GLU A 286 -10.27 -10.00 20.96
C GLU A 286 -9.45 -10.55 22.14
N MET A 287 -8.14 -10.38 22.15
CA MET A 287 -7.29 -10.76 23.29
C MET A 287 -7.77 -10.10 24.60
N ILE A 288 -8.13 -8.82 24.57
CA ILE A 288 -8.68 -8.09 25.72
C ILE A 288 -10.00 -8.72 26.19
N GLN A 289 -10.89 -9.05 25.27
CA GLN A 289 -12.18 -9.69 25.58
C GLN A 289 -11.98 -11.04 26.28
N ARG A 290 -11.06 -11.85 25.75
CA ARG A 290 -10.74 -13.17 26.31
C ARG A 290 -10.04 -13.13 27.66
N CYS A 291 -9.39 -12.01 28.00
CA CYS A 291 -8.77 -11.79 29.31
C CYS A 291 -9.73 -11.20 30.36
N ARG A 292 -10.97 -10.94 30.02
CA ARG A 292 -12.03 -10.47 30.93
C ARG A 292 -12.80 -11.62 31.55
#